data_8f64bfb8e6346ec76eed33ceba97e2a9
#
_entry.id   8f64bfb8e6346ec76eed33ceba97e2a9
#
_cell.length_a   1.000
_cell.length_b   1.000
_cell.length_c   1.000
_cell.angle_alpha   90.00
_cell.angle_beta   90.00
_cell.angle_gamma   90.00
#
_symmetry.space_group_name_H-M   'P 1'
#
loop_
_entity.id
_entity.type
_entity.pdbx_description
1 polymer ?
#
loop_
_entity_poly.entity_id
_entity_poly.type
_entity_poly.pdbx_seq_one_letter_code
_entity_poly.pdbx_strand_id
1 'polypeptide(L)'
;MPPAEAPAIPWARIERSLVVPQAWPNPHKLSVRIPEAERRAAVAVVLWGDLEGARKIVLVQRGFTAPQHPGELAFPGGMAERGDRDYRHTARRELFEELGIAEDLWELGCFPDGVAKARTRFTPVLFRWEAKEPAFTFHDGEVHEALMLPIEPLLSAPWTTEILDRQGLAIEVPRLELPGVPLWGATAFVLKAWLEVLHRG
;
A
#
# COMPACT_ATOMS: atom_id res chain seq x y z
N MET A 1 -16.04 -21.55 18.13
CA MET A 1 -14.84 -20.77 18.50
C MET A 1 -14.59 -19.74 17.42
N PRO A 2 -14.40 -18.47 17.70
CA PRO A 2 -13.91 -17.54 16.70
C PRO A 2 -12.55 -18.08 16.19
N PRO A 3 -12.21 -17.87 14.89
CA PRO A 3 -10.89 -18.24 14.38
C PRO A 3 -9.83 -17.55 15.24
N ALA A 4 -8.78 -18.29 15.58
CA ALA A 4 -7.65 -17.71 16.33
C ALA A 4 -7.17 -16.48 15.54
N GLU A 5 -7.03 -15.34 16.23
CA GLU A 5 -6.47 -14.14 15.60
C GLU A 5 -5.07 -14.45 15.09
N ALA A 6 -4.78 -14.01 13.87
CA ALA A 6 -3.46 -14.16 13.30
C ALA A 6 -2.41 -13.48 14.22
N PRO A 7 -1.22 -14.08 14.40
CA PRO A 7 -0.19 -13.51 15.27
C PRO A 7 0.19 -12.11 14.81
N ALA A 8 0.48 -11.24 15.79
CA ALA A 8 0.89 -9.86 15.51
C ALA A 8 2.35 -9.81 15.05
N ILE A 9 2.64 -8.94 14.09
CA ILE A 9 4.01 -8.59 13.73
C ILE A 9 4.48 -7.46 14.67
N PRO A 10 5.49 -7.65 15.52
CA PRO A 10 5.92 -6.65 16.48
C PRO A 10 6.29 -5.32 15.81
N TRP A 11 5.83 -4.19 16.38
CA TRP A 11 6.10 -2.86 15.83
C TRP A 11 7.59 -2.59 15.64
N ALA A 12 8.42 -3.00 16.59
CA ALA A 12 9.88 -2.87 16.46
C ALA A 12 10.47 -3.60 15.25
N ARG A 13 9.85 -4.69 14.79
CA ARG A 13 10.26 -5.38 13.54
C ARG A 13 9.88 -4.58 12.33
N ILE A 14 8.69 -3.96 12.35
CA ILE A 14 8.21 -3.08 11.28
C ILE A 14 9.09 -1.85 11.14
N GLU A 15 9.39 -1.18 12.26
CA GLU A 15 10.26 0.00 12.28
C GLU A 15 11.66 -0.31 11.75
N ARG A 16 12.25 -1.46 12.16
CA ARG A 16 13.53 -1.89 11.59
C ARG A 16 13.49 -2.10 10.09
N SER A 17 12.37 -2.55 9.54
CA SER A 17 12.23 -2.74 8.07
C SER A 17 12.33 -1.44 7.28
N LEU A 18 12.09 -0.29 7.91
CA LEU A 18 12.20 1.03 7.28
C LEU A 18 13.63 1.56 7.24
N VAL A 19 14.51 1.09 8.13
CA VAL A 19 15.88 1.60 8.28
C VAL A 19 16.85 1.03 7.24
N VAL A 20 16.46 0.01 6.48
CA VAL A 20 17.33 -0.68 5.51
C VAL A 20 16.91 -0.43 4.06
N PRO A 21 17.11 0.81 3.52
CA PRO A 21 16.70 1.14 2.15
C PRO A 21 17.36 0.28 1.08
N GLN A 22 18.57 -0.26 1.38
CA GLN A 22 19.33 -1.12 0.46
C GLN A 22 18.80 -2.56 0.38
N ALA A 23 17.97 -2.97 1.34
CA ALA A 23 17.37 -4.32 1.36
C ALA A 23 16.09 -4.39 0.51
N TRP A 24 15.53 -3.26 0.12
CA TRP A 24 14.38 -3.23 -0.77
C TRP A 24 14.77 -3.77 -2.13
N PRO A 25 14.05 -4.80 -2.65
CA PRO A 25 14.27 -5.23 -4.01
C PRO A 25 14.12 -3.99 -4.88
N ASN A 26 15.19 -3.63 -5.60
CA ASN A 26 15.17 -2.45 -6.44
C ASN A 26 13.97 -2.56 -7.38
N PRO A 27 12.89 -1.76 -7.18
CA PRO A 27 11.76 -1.73 -8.08
C PRO A 27 12.20 -1.33 -9.48
N HIS A 28 13.39 -0.80 -9.58
CA HIS A 28 14.08 -0.29 -10.75
C HIS A 28 15.14 -1.24 -11.31
N LYS A 29 14.94 -2.56 -11.27
CA LYS A 29 15.50 -3.33 -12.41
C LYS A 29 14.98 -2.78 -13.74
N LEU A 30 13.93 -2.00 -13.69
CA LEU A 30 13.65 -0.93 -14.63
C LEU A 30 14.64 0.20 -14.36
N SER A 31 15.82 0.12 -14.96
CA SER A 31 16.75 1.25 -15.10
C SER A 31 16.15 2.33 -16.03
N VAL A 32 14.88 2.59 -15.90
CA VAL A 32 14.25 3.77 -16.43
C VAL A 32 14.74 4.89 -15.51
N ARG A 33 15.73 5.69 -15.97
CA ARG A 33 15.90 7.05 -15.49
C ARG A 33 14.47 7.58 -15.34
N ILE A 34 14.01 7.74 -14.09
CA ILE A 34 12.72 8.34 -13.84
C ILE A 34 12.87 9.75 -14.40
N PRO A 35 12.24 10.07 -15.55
CA PRO A 35 12.25 11.43 -16.03
C PRO A 35 11.71 12.30 -14.90
N GLU A 36 12.11 13.55 -14.81
CA GLU A 36 11.54 14.46 -13.82
C GLU A 36 10.04 14.25 -13.78
N ALA A 37 9.53 13.70 -12.67
CA ALA A 37 8.16 13.27 -12.59
C ALA A 37 7.29 14.52 -12.58
N GLU A 38 6.50 14.70 -13.62
CA GLU A 38 5.63 15.86 -13.77
C GLU A 38 4.50 15.86 -12.75
N ARG A 39 4.18 14.68 -12.21
CA ARG A 39 3.06 14.47 -11.29
C ARG A 39 3.51 13.74 -10.05
N ARG A 40 3.00 14.18 -8.89
CA ARG A 40 3.29 13.56 -7.59
C ARG A 40 2.01 13.02 -6.97
N ALA A 41 2.14 11.89 -6.28
CA ALA A 41 1.08 11.23 -5.54
C ALA A 41 1.63 10.69 -4.23
N ALA A 42 0.75 10.32 -3.31
CA ALA A 42 1.11 9.55 -2.14
C ALA A 42 0.07 8.47 -1.87
N VAL A 43 0.50 7.37 -1.29
CA VAL A 43 -0.40 6.31 -0.84
C VAL A 43 -0.15 6.00 0.63
N ALA A 44 -1.20 5.67 1.37
CA ALA A 44 -1.14 5.32 2.76
C ALA A 44 -1.09 3.80 2.94
N VAL A 45 0.03 3.29 3.43
CA VAL A 45 0.17 1.89 3.84
C VAL A 45 -0.21 1.82 5.32
N VAL A 46 -1.46 1.45 5.61
CA VAL A 46 -2.01 1.48 6.97
C VAL A 46 -1.95 0.09 7.58
N LEU A 47 -1.28 -0.03 8.72
CA LEU A 47 -1.19 -1.24 9.51
C LEU A 47 -2.07 -1.08 10.76
N TRP A 48 -3.12 -1.86 10.84
CA TRP A 48 -3.95 -1.94 12.03
C TRP A 48 -3.43 -3.02 12.98
N GLY A 49 -3.44 -2.70 14.28
CA GLY A 49 -3.01 -3.62 15.32
C GLY A 49 -3.22 -3.07 16.73
N ASP A 50 -2.58 -3.71 17.68
CA ASP A 50 -2.62 -3.36 19.08
C ASP A 50 -1.21 -3.07 19.63
N LEU A 51 -1.06 -3.07 20.97
CA LEU A 51 0.25 -2.84 21.62
C LEU A 51 1.28 -3.94 21.32
N GLU A 52 0.85 -5.15 20.95
CA GLU A 52 1.75 -6.25 20.62
C GLU A 52 2.35 -6.09 19.22
N GLY A 53 1.58 -5.54 18.27
CA GLY A 53 2.06 -5.33 16.91
C GLY A 53 0.95 -5.18 15.89
N ALA A 54 1.37 -5.12 14.62
CA ALA A 54 0.47 -5.07 13.48
C ALA A 54 -0.14 -6.45 13.18
N ARG A 55 -1.43 -6.47 12.91
CA ARG A 55 -2.18 -7.69 12.58
C ARG A 55 -2.71 -7.68 11.15
N LYS A 56 -3.16 -6.54 10.67
CA LYS A 56 -3.78 -6.40 9.36
C LYS A 56 -3.26 -5.17 8.61
N ILE A 57 -3.29 -5.26 7.29
CA ILE A 57 -3.02 -4.15 6.39
C ILE A 57 -4.32 -3.72 5.71
N VAL A 58 -4.52 -2.41 5.57
CA VAL A 58 -5.72 -1.84 4.96
C VAL A 58 -5.48 -1.63 3.46
N LEU A 59 -6.41 -2.12 2.65
CA LEU A 59 -6.53 -1.85 1.23
C LEU A 59 -7.92 -1.33 0.92
N VAL A 60 -8.07 -0.69 -0.21
CA VAL A 60 -9.36 -0.29 -0.79
C VAL A 60 -9.61 -1.06 -2.08
N GLN A 61 -10.84 -1.49 -2.30
CA GLN A 61 -11.30 -1.82 -3.63
C GLN A 61 -11.88 -0.57 -4.26
N ARG A 62 -11.32 -0.17 -5.39
CA ARG A 62 -11.78 1.02 -6.12
C ARG A 62 -13.20 0.81 -6.64
N GLY A 63 -13.96 1.90 -6.68
CA GLY A 63 -15.31 1.87 -7.24
C GLY A 63 -15.32 1.35 -8.69
N PHE A 64 -16.35 0.61 -9.06
CA PHE A 64 -16.48 0.04 -10.41
C PHE A 64 -16.70 1.10 -11.50
N THR A 65 -17.03 2.32 -11.12
CA THR A 65 -17.17 3.48 -12.01
C THR A 65 -15.93 4.38 -12.02
N ALA A 66 -14.89 4.03 -11.28
CA ALA A 66 -13.66 4.81 -11.22
C ALA A 66 -13.04 4.96 -12.63
N PRO A 67 -12.58 6.16 -13.01
CA PRO A 67 -12.05 6.41 -14.35
C PRO A 67 -10.73 5.69 -14.63
N GLN A 68 -10.05 5.25 -13.58
CA GLN A 68 -8.82 4.47 -13.67
C GLN A 68 -8.88 3.30 -12.70
N HIS A 69 -8.49 2.11 -13.18
CA HIS A 69 -8.39 0.90 -12.35
C HIS A 69 -9.69 0.53 -11.61
N PRO A 70 -10.87 0.50 -12.31
CA PRO A 70 -12.14 0.17 -11.67
C PRO A 70 -12.12 -1.24 -11.08
N GLY A 71 -12.58 -1.38 -9.82
CA GLY A 71 -12.66 -2.66 -9.11
C GLY A 71 -11.32 -3.23 -8.63
N GLU A 72 -10.18 -2.59 -8.92
CA GLU A 72 -8.86 -3.08 -8.50
C GLU A 72 -8.60 -2.78 -7.01
N LEU A 73 -7.73 -3.59 -6.40
CA LEU A 73 -7.24 -3.35 -5.05
C LEU A 73 -6.07 -2.36 -5.05
N ALA A 74 -6.13 -1.40 -4.16
CA ALA A 74 -5.11 -0.37 -4.01
C ALA A 74 -4.84 -0.03 -2.53
N PHE A 75 -3.69 0.58 -2.25
CA PHE A 75 -3.58 1.37 -1.05
C PHE A 75 -4.42 2.64 -1.19
N PRO A 76 -5.05 3.14 -0.09
CA PRO A 76 -5.66 4.45 -0.08
C PRO A 76 -4.65 5.50 -0.55
N GLY A 77 -5.08 6.43 -1.41
CA GLY A 77 -4.16 7.44 -1.89
C GLY A 77 -4.49 8.02 -3.25
N GLY A 78 -3.84 9.14 -3.55
CA GLY A 78 -4.09 9.87 -4.78
C GLY A 78 -3.04 10.93 -5.09
N MET A 79 -3.43 11.87 -5.92
CA MET A 79 -2.55 12.92 -6.42
C MET A 79 -2.33 14.02 -5.38
N ALA A 80 -1.12 14.53 -5.33
CA ALA A 80 -0.84 15.72 -4.53
C ALA A 80 -1.61 16.93 -5.05
N GLU A 81 -2.26 17.64 -4.15
CA GLU A 81 -2.99 18.86 -4.42
C GLU A 81 -2.21 20.11 -4.03
N ARG A 82 -2.67 21.28 -4.53
CA ARG A 82 -1.98 22.57 -4.29
C ARG A 82 -1.88 22.94 -2.80
N GLY A 83 -2.80 22.42 -1.97
CA GLY A 83 -2.83 22.64 -0.52
C GLY A 83 -1.92 21.70 0.27
N ASP A 84 -1.44 20.63 -0.34
CA ASP A 84 -0.62 19.63 0.33
C ASP A 84 0.79 20.17 0.57
N ARG A 85 1.24 20.13 1.82
CA ARG A 85 2.57 20.59 2.21
C ARG A 85 3.67 19.64 1.76
N ASP A 86 3.38 18.34 1.80
CA ASP A 86 4.29 17.26 1.42
C ASP A 86 3.49 15.97 1.15
N TYR A 87 4.17 14.89 0.78
CA TYR A 87 3.56 13.59 0.50
C TYR A 87 2.86 12.97 1.72
N ARG A 88 3.28 13.31 2.95
CA ARG A 88 2.63 12.85 4.19
C ARG A 88 1.26 13.48 4.35
N HIS A 89 1.18 14.76 4.03
CA HIS A 89 -0.08 15.49 4.04
C HIS A 89 -1.04 14.93 2.99
N THR A 90 -0.55 14.67 1.77
CA THR A 90 -1.33 14.01 0.72
C THR A 90 -1.87 12.67 1.19
N ALA A 91 -1.00 11.78 1.73
CA ALA A 91 -1.42 10.45 2.18
C ALA A 91 -2.47 10.50 3.31
N ARG A 92 -2.35 11.45 4.25
CA ARG A 92 -3.33 11.63 5.33
C ARG A 92 -4.65 12.19 4.82
N ARG A 93 -4.62 13.15 3.90
CA ARG A 93 -5.83 13.73 3.30
C ARG A 93 -6.61 12.66 2.55
N GLU A 94 -5.95 11.91 1.66
CA GLU A 94 -6.55 10.83 0.90
C GLU A 94 -7.14 9.73 1.80
N LEU A 95 -6.41 9.36 2.87
CA LEU A 95 -6.87 8.38 3.84
C LEU A 95 -8.15 8.84 4.56
N PHE A 96 -8.26 10.13 4.88
CA PHE A 96 -9.46 10.70 5.44
C PHE A 96 -10.61 10.76 4.41
N GLU A 97 -10.33 11.22 3.20
CA GLU A 97 -11.32 11.34 2.12
C GLU A 97 -11.89 9.99 1.69
N GLU A 98 -11.03 8.98 1.52
CA GLU A 98 -11.43 7.65 1.06
C GLU A 98 -12.03 6.76 2.17
N LEU A 99 -11.53 6.86 3.41
CA LEU A 99 -11.86 5.92 4.49
C LEU A 99 -12.34 6.56 5.79
N GLY A 100 -12.31 7.90 5.92
CA GLY A 100 -12.66 8.59 7.15
C GLY A 100 -11.65 8.41 8.29
N ILE A 101 -10.45 7.90 8.03
CA ILE A 101 -9.43 7.66 9.05
C ILE A 101 -8.63 8.94 9.29
N ALA A 102 -8.74 9.50 10.51
CA ALA A 102 -7.98 10.68 10.92
C ALA A 102 -7.30 10.51 12.28
N GLU A 103 -7.92 9.74 13.18
CA GLU A 103 -7.50 9.59 14.57
C GLU A 103 -6.74 8.27 14.79
N ASP A 104 -6.02 8.20 15.92
CA ASP A 104 -5.22 7.05 16.34
C ASP A 104 -4.21 6.57 15.27
N LEU A 105 -3.73 7.52 14.45
CA LEU A 105 -2.89 7.28 13.28
C LEU A 105 -1.48 7.87 13.47
N TRP A 106 -0.48 7.00 13.60
CA TRP A 106 0.92 7.34 13.80
C TRP A 106 1.73 7.06 12.56
N GLU A 107 2.48 8.04 12.08
CA GLU A 107 3.41 7.83 10.98
C GLU A 107 4.66 7.13 11.47
N LEU A 108 5.01 6.01 10.82
CA LEU A 108 6.23 5.26 11.09
C LEU A 108 7.37 5.62 10.14
N GLY A 109 7.04 6.09 8.93
CA GLY A 109 8.02 6.46 7.92
C GLY A 109 7.48 6.30 6.50
N CYS A 110 8.37 6.21 5.52
CA CYS A 110 7.99 6.00 4.13
C CYS A 110 8.86 4.94 3.47
N PHE A 111 8.30 4.32 2.44
CA PHE A 111 9.02 3.42 1.56
C PHE A 111 9.63 4.20 0.38
N PRO A 112 10.59 3.59 -0.34
CA PRO A 112 11.12 4.19 -1.56
C PRO A 112 10.00 4.53 -2.55
N ASP A 113 10.17 5.65 -3.26
CA ASP A 113 9.22 6.09 -4.28
C ASP A 113 9.01 5.04 -5.35
N GLY A 114 7.76 4.87 -5.76
CA GLY A 114 7.37 4.10 -6.93
C GLY A 114 7.02 5.00 -8.12
N VAL A 115 6.89 4.38 -9.29
CA VAL A 115 6.41 5.05 -10.50
C VAL A 115 5.21 4.29 -11.04
N ALA A 116 4.11 5.01 -11.17
CA ALA A 116 2.89 4.52 -11.78
C ALA A 116 2.78 4.95 -13.25
N LYS A 117 1.66 4.61 -13.91
CA LYS A 117 1.35 5.07 -15.28
C LYS A 117 1.44 6.59 -15.39
N ALA A 118 1.65 7.07 -16.60
CA ALA A 118 1.68 8.50 -16.92
C ALA A 118 2.76 9.32 -16.18
N ARG A 119 3.91 8.69 -15.86
CA ARG A 119 5.06 9.36 -15.21
C ARG A 119 4.70 9.96 -13.85
N THR A 120 3.76 9.34 -13.15
CA THR A 120 3.41 9.73 -11.79
C THR A 120 4.37 9.05 -10.80
N ARG A 121 5.09 9.84 -10.03
CA ARG A 121 5.86 9.37 -8.88
C ARG A 121 4.92 9.32 -7.68
N PHE A 122 4.92 8.22 -6.95
CA PHE A 122 4.17 8.12 -5.70
C PHE A 122 5.08 7.69 -4.55
N THR A 123 4.81 8.25 -3.37
CA THR A 123 5.51 7.92 -2.13
C THR A 123 4.58 7.12 -1.24
N PRO A 124 4.89 5.84 -0.92
CA PRO A 124 4.15 5.10 0.08
C PRO A 124 4.54 5.56 1.48
N VAL A 125 3.57 5.99 2.27
CA VAL A 125 3.74 6.41 3.67
C VAL A 125 3.16 5.34 4.59
N LEU A 126 3.96 4.84 5.51
CA LEU A 126 3.57 3.80 6.44
C LEU A 126 2.98 4.40 7.70
N PHE A 127 1.79 3.94 8.07
CA PHE A 127 1.08 4.35 9.26
C PHE A 127 0.75 3.15 10.16
N ARG A 128 0.85 3.36 11.46
CA ARG A 128 0.28 2.53 12.51
C ARG A 128 -1.07 3.12 12.89
N TRP A 129 -2.10 2.29 12.92
CA TRP A 129 -3.46 2.66 13.30
C TRP A 129 -3.92 1.83 14.49
N GLU A 130 -4.22 2.49 15.60
CA GLU A 130 -4.51 1.86 16.89
C GLU A 130 -6.00 1.94 17.31
N ALA A 131 -6.89 2.16 16.35
CA ALA A 131 -8.32 2.18 16.63
C ALA A 131 -8.75 0.84 17.27
N LYS A 132 -9.46 0.92 18.41
CA LYS A 132 -9.97 -0.29 19.09
C LYS A 132 -10.98 -1.03 18.24
N GLU A 133 -11.84 -0.28 17.56
CA GLU A 133 -12.87 -0.78 16.64
C GLU A 133 -12.66 -0.07 15.31
N PRO A 134 -11.96 -0.70 14.36
CA PRO A 134 -11.71 -0.10 13.06
C PRO A 134 -13.04 0.07 12.32
N ALA A 135 -13.35 1.31 11.98
CA ALA A 135 -14.54 1.68 11.22
C ALA A 135 -14.13 2.54 10.01
N PHE A 136 -14.84 2.39 8.91
CA PHE A 136 -14.61 3.12 7.69
C PHE A 136 -15.84 3.95 7.34
N THR A 137 -15.60 5.15 6.84
CA THR A 137 -16.62 6.03 6.27
C THR A 137 -16.23 6.33 4.84
N PHE A 138 -17.02 5.87 3.89
CA PHE A 138 -16.75 6.09 2.47
C PHE A 138 -17.41 7.38 2.00
N HIS A 139 -16.66 8.17 1.27
CA HIS A 139 -17.15 9.39 0.63
C HIS A 139 -17.08 9.21 -0.90
N ASP A 140 -18.00 9.83 -1.61
CA ASP A 140 -18.01 10.08 -3.07
C ASP A 140 -17.95 8.89 -4.05
N GLY A 141 -18.14 7.64 -3.59
CA GLY A 141 -18.22 6.46 -4.48
C GLY A 141 -16.89 6.07 -5.16
N GLU A 142 -15.76 6.66 -4.78
CA GLU A 142 -14.45 6.29 -5.30
C GLU A 142 -13.98 4.94 -4.76
N VAL A 143 -14.39 4.62 -3.54
CA VAL A 143 -14.12 3.35 -2.86
C VAL A 143 -15.38 2.50 -2.81
N HIS A 144 -15.27 1.27 -3.27
CA HIS A 144 -16.36 0.28 -3.16
C HIS A 144 -16.39 -0.34 -1.77
N GLU A 145 -15.25 -0.80 -1.28
CA GLU A 145 -15.09 -1.34 0.07
C GLU A 145 -13.65 -1.20 0.57
N ALA A 146 -13.47 -1.31 1.88
CA ALA A 146 -12.17 -1.42 2.52
C ALA A 146 -11.93 -2.86 2.97
N LEU A 147 -10.73 -3.38 2.68
CA LEU A 147 -10.30 -4.71 3.07
C LEU A 147 -9.22 -4.62 4.13
N MET A 148 -9.34 -5.43 5.16
CA MET A 148 -8.31 -5.59 6.20
C MET A 148 -7.69 -6.98 6.08
N LEU A 149 -6.60 -7.09 5.35
CA LEU A 149 -5.92 -8.36 5.11
C LEU A 149 -4.97 -8.70 6.26
N PRO A 150 -5.01 -9.93 6.83
CA PRO A 150 -4.03 -10.38 7.80
C PRO A 150 -2.63 -10.38 7.20
N ILE A 151 -1.63 -9.79 7.91
CA ILE A 151 -0.27 -9.64 7.38
C ILE A 151 0.49 -10.97 7.40
N GLU A 152 0.34 -11.73 8.46
CA GLU A 152 1.10 -12.96 8.66
C GLU A 152 0.92 -13.98 7.52
N PRO A 153 -0.29 -14.31 7.06
CA PRO A 153 -0.49 -15.17 5.89
C PRO A 153 0.13 -14.63 4.60
N LEU A 154 0.26 -13.31 4.46
CA LEU A 154 0.87 -12.70 3.27
C LEU A 154 2.37 -12.96 3.18
N LEU A 155 3.06 -13.21 4.30
CA LEU A 155 4.50 -13.53 4.34
C LEU A 155 4.83 -14.83 3.59
N SER A 156 3.92 -15.79 3.60
CA SER A 156 4.07 -17.10 2.94
C SER A 156 3.13 -17.29 1.74
N ALA A 157 2.47 -16.21 1.31
CA ALA A 157 1.50 -16.28 0.22
C ALA A 157 2.17 -16.72 -1.10
N PRO A 158 1.46 -17.46 -1.97
CA PRO A 158 1.97 -17.93 -3.25
C PRO A 158 1.97 -16.81 -4.31
N TRP A 159 2.90 -15.86 -4.16
CA TRP A 159 3.08 -14.79 -5.13
C TRP A 159 3.49 -15.34 -6.49
N THR A 160 2.83 -14.88 -7.53
CA THR A 160 3.16 -15.14 -8.93
C THR A 160 3.70 -13.87 -9.58
N THR A 161 4.18 -13.99 -10.82
CA THR A 161 4.66 -12.87 -11.63
C THR A 161 3.91 -12.86 -12.95
N GLU A 162 3.35 -11.72 -13.30
CA GLU A 162 2.75 -11.48 -14.61
C GLU A 162 3.70 -10.62 -15.44
N ILE A 163 3.86 -10.96 -16.72
CA ILE A 163 4.68 -10.17 -17.65
C ILE A 163 3.77 -9.24 -18.44
N LEU A 164 3.97 -7.95 -18.24
CA LEU A 164 3.25 -6.91 -18.99
C LEU A 164 4.15 -6.32 -20.07
N ASP A 165 3.68 -6.27 -21.30
CA ASP A 165 4.34 -5.48 -22.34
C ASP A 165 3.99 -4.00 -22.17
N ARG A 166 5.00 -3.19 -21.99
CA ARG A 166 4.89 -1.73 -21.93
C ARG A 166 5.75 -1.11 -23.01
N GLN A 167 5.15 -0.88 -24.18
CA GLN A 167 5.82 -0.27 -25.32
C GLN A 167 7.06 -1.05 -25.80
N GLY A 168 6.94 -2.38 -25.87
CA GLY A 168 8.04 -3.29 -26.25
C GLY A 168 9.00 -3.63 -25.11
N LEU A 169 8.73 -3.15 -23.88
CA LEU A 169 9.48 -3.53 -22.69
C LEU A 169 8.66 -4.52 -21.85
N ALA A 170 9.18 -5.73 -21.69
CA ALA A 170 8.59 -6.73 -20.80
C ALA A 170 8.85 -6.35 -19.33
N ILE A 171 7.78 -6.09 -18.57
CA ILE A 171 7.85 -5.72 -17.17
C ILE A 171 7.25 -6.85 -16.33
N GLU A 172 8.03 -7.37 -15.40
CA GLU A 172 7.57 -8.34 -14.41
C GLU A 172 6.80 -7.61 -13.30
N VAL A 173 5.55 -7.99 -13.08
CA VAL A 173 4.67 -7.40 -12.08
C VAL A 173 4.20 -8.50 -11.13
N PRO A 174 4.38 -8.34 -9.81
CA PRO A 174 3.89 -9.31 -8.85
C PRO A 174 2.37 -9.35 -8.84
N ARG A 175 1.86 -10.55 -8.63
CA ARG A 175 0.44 -10.84 -8.53
C ARG A 175 0.16 -11.82 -7.39
N LEU A 176 -0.88 -11.57 -6.62
CA LEU A 176 -1.39 -12.45 -5.60
C LEU A 176 -2.89 -12.66 -5.80
N GLU A 177 -3.31 -13.91 -5.94
CA GLU A 177 -4.71 -14.26 -6.02
C GLU A 177 -5.34 -14.15 -4.62
N LEU A 178 -6.34 -13.31 -4.50
CA LEU A 178 -7.18 -13.16 -3.31
C LEU A 178 -8.62 -13.51 -3.67
N PRO A 179 -9.45 -13.92 -2.71
CA PRO A 179 -10.86 -14.19 -2.96
C PRO A 179 -11.55 -12.96 -3.59
N GLY A 180 -12.11 -13.15 -4.79
CA GLY A 180 -12.87 -12.12 -5.50
C GLY A 180 -12.02 -11.22 -6.41
N VAL A 181 -10.96 -10.63 -5.93
CA VAL A 181 -10.15 -9.65 -6.71
C VAL A 181 -8.66 -9.88 -6.49
N PRO A 182 -7.86 -10.08 -7.56
CA PRO A 182 -6.43 -10.23 -7.41
C PRO A 182 -5.76 -8.92 -7.00
N LEU A 183 -4.71 -9.04 -6.19
CA LEU A 183 -3.80 -7.94 -5.90
C LEU A 183 -2.64 -7.96 -6.92
N TRP A 184 -2.44 -6.87 -7.63
CA TRP A 184 -1.43 -6.77 -8.68
C TRP A 184 -0.92 -5.33 -8.87
N GLY A 185 -0.02 -5.09 -9.80
CA GLY A 185 0.43 -3.75 -10.17
C GLY A 185 1.30 -3.09 -9.09
N ALA A 186 1.20 -1.77 -8.98
CA ALA A 186 2.01 -0.97 -8.07
C ALA A 186 1.77 -1.33 -6.60
N THR A 187 0.52 -1.62 -6.23
CA THR A 187 0.14 -2.02 -4.87
C THR A 187 0.78 -3.34 -4.48
N ALA A 188 0.67 -4.35 -5.33
CA ALA A 188 1.31 -5.65 -5.12
C ALA A 188 2.83 -5.53 -5.05
N PHE A 189 3.40 -4.65 -5.87
CA PHE A 189 4.83 -4.40 -5.89
C PHE A 189 5.35 -3.85 -4.55
N VAL A 190 4.72 -2.79 -4.04
CA VAL A 190 5.08 -2.19 -2.74
C VAL A 190 4.88 -3.19 -1.61
N LEU A 191 3.72 -3.88 -1.59
CA LEU A 191 3.42 -4.84 -0.54
C LEU A 191 4.42 -6.00 -0.53
N LYS A 192 4.64 -6.64 -1.67
CA LYS A 192 5.58 -7.77 -1.79
C LYS A 192 6.99 -7.38 -1.38
N ALA A 193 7.49 -6.23 -1.87
CA ALA A 193 8.80 -5.71 -1.52
C ALA A 193 8.96 -5.51 0.00
N TRP A 194 7.94 -4.93 0.64
CA TRP A 194 7.96 -4.74 2.10
C TRP A 194 7.91 -6.08 2.86
N LEU A 195 7.04 -7.01 2.45
CA LEU A 195 6.95 -8.34 3.08
C LEU A 195 8.27 -9.11 2.99
N GLU A 196 9.00 -9.00 1.87
CA GLU A 196 10.32 -9.62 1.72
C GLU A 196 11.36 -9.05 2.69
N VAL A 197 11.35 -7.72 2.91
CA VAL A 197 12.22 -7.08 3.92
C VAL A 197 11.82 -7.53 5.33
N LEU A 198 10.52 -7.57 5.59
CA LEU A 198 9.99 -7.99 6.88
C LEU A 198 10.30 -9.46 7.19
N HIS A 199 10.32 -10.33 6.17
CA HIS A 199 10.65 -11.75 6.34
C HIS A 199 12.12 -12.00 6.67
N ARG A 200 13.04 -11.13 6.20
CA ARG A 200 14.50 -11.28 6.40
C ARG A 200 14.99 -10.74 7.75
N GLY A 201 14.26 -9.89 8.42
CA GLY A 201 14.58 -9.27 9.72
C GLY A 201 13.83 -9.92 10.87
#